data_294038f31f45d8e52352229a6410dc7e
#
_entry.id   294038f31f45d8e52352229a6410dc7e
#
_cell.length_a   1.000
_cell.length_b   1.000
_cell.length_c   1.000
_cell.angle_alpha   90.00
_cell.angle_beta   90.00
_cell.angle_gamma   90.00
#
_symmetry.space_group_name_H-M   'P 1'
#
loop_
_entity.id
_entity.type
_entity.pdbx_description
1 polymer ?
#
loop_
_entity_poly.entity_id
_entity_poly.type
_entity_poly.pdbx_seq_one_letter_code
_entity_poly.pdbx_strand_id
1 'polypeptide(L)'
;DIGCFVLFDGGFSGLVIINLSADAAMELYRSYLLNMGLSKDDLANSHTADEVSNVMGELMNQVVGDFTGKVRREMQTHITQNQPKMLVLNKQVQLSVDANLDNPEARRVTFYTAGGNIFYLELAVDSTEFIKLHDFDASEEIDPDAIMEQTNQATANANHPAAAAAGTGDDDETAALLKSLGM
;
A
#
# COMPACT_ATOMS: atom_id res chain seq x y z
N ASP A 1 -13.28 -13.02 21.98
CA ASP A 1 -12.44 -12.12 21.19
C ASP A 1 -13.01 -11.94 19.79
N ILE A 2 -12.76 -10.81 19.16
CA ILE A 2 -13.17 -10.50 17.81
C ILE A 2 -11.95 -10.22 16.97
N GLY A 3 -11.80 -10.97 15.88
CA GLY A 3 -10.82 -10.69 14.83
C GLY A 3 -11.52 -10.13 13.60
N CYS A 4 -10.99 -9.03 13.06
CA CYS A 4 -11.45 -8.47 11.80
C CYS A 4 -10.26 -8.25 10.87
N PHE A 5 -10.37 -8.63 9.61
CA PHE A 5 -9.30 -8.43 8.66
C PHE A 5 -9.82 -7.94 7.30
N VAL A 6 -8.99 -7.15 6.64
CA VAL A 6 -9.20 -6.61 5.30
C VAL A 6 -7.93 -6.80 4.49
N LEU A 7 -8.08 -7.36 3.31
CA LEU A 7 -7.03 -7.38 2.29
C LEU A 7 -7.18 -6.14 1.41
N PHE A 8 -6.06 -5.57 1.02
CA PHE A 8 -6.02 -4.52 0.01
C PHE A 8 -4.98 -4.86 -1.06
N ASP A 9 -5.21 -4.35 -2.26
CA ASP A 9 -4.39 -4.64 -3.44
C ASP A 9 -4.40 -3.45 -4.40
N GLY A 10 -3.36 -3.34 -5.23
CA GLY A 10 -3.20 -2.26 -6.19
C GLY A 10 -1.74 -1.97 -6.50
N GLY A 11 -1.28 -0.75 -6.28
CA GLY A 11 0.14 -0.41 -6.42
C GLY A 11 1.05 -1.19 -5.45
N PHE A 12 0.48 -1.72 -4.38
CA PHE A 12 1.07 -2.73 -3.50
C PHE A 12 -0.05 -3.48 -2.76
N SER A 13 0.26 -4.66 -2.26
CA SER A 13 -0.69 -5.55 -1.59
C SER A 13 -0.43 -5.60 -0.09
N GLY A 14 -1.48 -5.87 0.67
CA GLY A 14 -1.35 -6.01 2.11
C GLY A 14 -2.61 -6.47 2.82
N LEU A 15 -2.46 -6.60 4.13
CA LEU A 15 -3.47 -7.08 5.05
C LEU A 15 -3.49 -6.19 6.28
N VAL A 16 -4.68 -5.75 6.68
CA VAL A 16 -4.92 -5.09 7.98
C VAL A 16 -5.75 -6.02 8.85
N ILE A 17 -5.32 -6.20 10.08
CA ILE A 17 -6.02 -7.01 11.08
C ILE A 17 -6.27 -6.15 12.31
N ILE A 18 -7.50 -6.19 12.85
CA ILE A 18 -7.82 -5.71 14.19
C ILE A 18 -8.21 -6.90 15.06
N ASN A 19 -7.53 -7.06 16.17
CA ASN A 19 -7.85 -8.05 17.20
C ASN A 19 -8.32 -7.34 18.47
N LEU A 20 -9.56 -7.60 18.85
CA LEU A 20 -10.18 -7.00 20.03
C LEU A 20 -10.48 -8.06 21.09
N SER A 21 -10.18 -7.75 22.35
CA SER A 21 -10.80 -8.46 23.45
C SER A 21 -12.32 -8.26 23.43
N ALA A 22 -13.07 -9.18 24.01
CA ALA A 22 -14.52 -9.04 24.11
C ALA A 22 -14.94 -7.72 24.77
N ASP A 23 -14.22 -7.32 25.82
CA ASP A 23 -14.48 -6.08 26.55
C ASP A 23 -14.15 -4.83 25.71
N ALA A 24 -13.04 -4.85 24.98
CA ALA A 24 -12.68 -3.77 24.07
C ALA A 24 -13.74 -3.60 22.97
N ALA A 25 -14.19 -4.69 22.37
CA ALA A 25 -15.21 -4.67 21.32
C ALA A 25 -16.54 -4.11 21.87
N MET A 26 -16.96 -4.54 23.03
CA MET A 26 -18.21 -4.06 23.68
C MET A 26 -18.12 -2.58 24.06
N GLU A 27 -16.96 -2.13 24.54
CA GLU A 27 -16.76 -0.70 24.84
C GLU A 27 -16.81 0.16 23.60
N LEU A 28 -16.10 -0.21 22.53
CA LEU A 28 -16.12 0.51 21.25
C LEU A 28 -17.52 0.52 20.64
N TYR A 29 -18.19 -0.62 20.63
CA TYR A 29 -19.56 -0.76 20.16
C TYR A 29 -20.52 0.21 20.88
N ARG A 30 -20.52 0.18 22.21
CA ARG A 30 -21.37 1.07 23.02
C ARG A 30 -21.05 2.53 22.79
N SER A 31 -19.76 2.89 22.80
CA SER A 31 -19.33 4.27 22.58
C SER A 31 -19.74 4.78 21.19
N TYR A 32 -19.60 3.96 20.17
CA TYR A 32 -19.99 4.29 18.81
C TYR A 32 -21.50 4.57 18.71
N LEU A 33 -22.33 3.66 19.16
CA LEU A 33 -23.79 3.80 19.05
C LEU A 33 -24.36 4.87 19.96
N LEU A 34 -23.84 5.06 21.17
CA LEU A 34 -24.24 6.15 22.05
C LEU A 34 -23.91 7.53 21.45
N ASN A 35 -22.77 7.66 20.79
CA ASN A 35 -22.42 8.87 20.07
C ASN A 35 -23.33 9.16 18.87
N MET A 36 -23.92 8.10 18.30
CA MET A 36 -24.94 8.21 17.26
C MET A 36 -26.35 8.52 17.80
N GLY A 37 -26.52 8.58 19.14
CA GLY A 37 -27.78 8.93 19.78
C GLY A 37 -28.68 7.73 20.12
N LEU A 38 -28.19 6.49 20.06
CA LEU A 38 -28.98 5.33 20.48
C LEU A 38 -29.10 5.29 22.00
N SER A 39 -30.22 4.73 22.50
CA SER A 39 -30.44 4.48 23.94
C SER A 39 -29.59 3.30 24.42
N LYS A 40 -29.16 3.37 25.69
CA LYS A 40 -28.42 2.25 26.33
C LYS A 40 -29.24 0.96 26.38
N ASP A 41 -30.54 1.06 26.47
CA ASP A 41 -31.44 -0.07 26.58
C ASP A 41 -31.58 -0.85 25.27
N ASP A 42 -31.25 -0.21 24.14
CA ASP A 42 -31.33 -0.80 22.80
C ASP A 42 -30.02 -1.49 22.37
N LEU A 43 -28.98 -1.45 23.22
CA LEU A 43 -27.67 -1.98 22.88
C LEU A 43 -27.53 -3.47 23.21
N ALA A 44 -26.84 -4.19 22.32
CA ALA A 44 -26.50 -5.59 22.56
C ALA A 44 -25.66 -5.76 23.83
N ASN A 45 -25.89 -6.89 24.55
CA ASN A 45 -25.22 -7.21 25.78
C ASN A 45 -24.07 -8.23 25.64
N SER A 46 -23.91 -8.80 24.44
CA SER A 46 -22.88 -9.79 24.14
C SER A 46 -22.05 -9.40 22.94
N HIS A 47 -20.74 -9.58 23.03
CA HIS A 47 -19.80 -9.38 21.91
C HIS A 47 -20.03 -10.36 20.75
N THR A 48 -20.83 -11.41 20.96
CA THR A 48 -21.18 -12.39 19.92
C THR A 48 -22.44 -12.01 19.15
N ALA A 49 -23.08 -10.89 19.49
CA ALA A 49 -24.26 -10.41 18.78
C ALA A 49 -23.89 -9.88 17.38
N ASP A 50 -24.78 -10.09 16.42
CA ASP A 50 -24.56 -9.67 15.04
C ASP A 50 -24.40 -8.14 14.92
N GLU A 51 -25.08 -7.37 15.76
CA GLU A 51 -25.00 -5.92 15.81
C GLU A 51 -23.57 -5.46 16.18
N VAL A 52 -22.91 -6.17 17.10
CA VAL A 52 -21.53 -5.87 17.48
C VAL A 52 -20.58 -6.14 16.30
N SER A 53 -20.78 -7.28 15.64
CA SER A 53 -19.99 -7.63 14.44
C SER A 53 -20.18 -6.59 13.33
N ASN A 54 -21.40 -6.14 13.08
CA ASN A 54 -21.71 -5.14 12.07
C ASN A 54 -21.01 -3.80 12.37
N VAL A 55 -21.06 -3.32 13.61
CA VAL A 55 -20.40 -2.08 14.02
C VAL A 55 -18.87 -2.22 13.93
N MET A 56 -18.30 -3.35 14.34
CA MET A 56 -16.84 -3.58 14.22
C MET A 56 -16.42 -3.63 12.74
N GLY A 57 -17.24 -4.23 11.88
CA GLY A 57 -17.02 -4.23 10.43
C GLY A 57 -17.04 -2.83 9.83
N GLU A 58 -17.97 -1.98 10.27
CA GLU A 58 -18.06 -0.58 9.83
C GLU A 58 -16.86 0.24 10.30
N LEU A 59 -16.47 0.11 11.57
CA LEU A 59 -15.27 0.74 12.10
C LEU A 59 -14.02 0.31 11.33
N MET A 60 -13.92 -0.97 10.99
CA MET A 60 -12.81 -1.48 10.18
C MET A 60 -12.80 -0.88 8.78
N ASN A 61 -13.95 -0.77 8.13
CA ASN A 61 -14.09 -0.11 6.83
C ASN A 61 -13.59 1.34 6.88
N GLN A 62 -13.96 2.08 7.94
CA GLN A 62 -13.52 3.46 8.12
C GLN A 62 -12.00 3.56 8.32
N VAL A 63 -11.43 2.74 9.21
CA VAL A 63 -9.99 2.73 9.48
C VAL A 63 -9.19 2.40 8.22
N VAL A 64 -9.57 1.34 7.50
CA VAL A 64 -8.85 0.93 6.29
C VAL A 64 -9.10 1.91 5.14
N GLY A 65 -10.31 2.46 5.04
CA GLY A 65 -10.66 3.49 4.06
C GLY A 65 -9.83 4.77 4.24
N ASP A 66 -9.66 5.23 5.48
CA ASP A 66 -8.80 6.37 5.79
C ASP A 66 -7.33 6.09 5.49
N PHE A 67 -6.85 4.90 5.85
CA PHE A 67 -5.49 4.45 5.54
C PHE A 67 -5.24 4.43 4.04
N THR A 68 -6.06 3.71 3.28
CA THR A 68 -5.90 3.59 1.82
C THR A 68 -6.09 4.93 1.11
N GLY A 69 -6.97 5.78 1.63
CA GLY A 69 -7.17 7.15 1.15
C GLY A 69 -5.95 8.05 1.34
N LYS A 70 -5.25 7.96 2.48
CA LYS A 70 -3.99 8.67 2.72
C LYS A 70 -2.90 8.17 1.81
N VAL A 71 -2.70 6.85 1.75
CA VAL A 71 -1.68 6.24 0.90
C VAL A 71 -1.87 6.63 -0.58
N ARG A 72 -3.12 6.60 -1.06
CA ARG A 72 -3.44 7.01 -2.44
C ARG A 72 -3.03 8.46 -2.73
N ARG A 73 -3.26 9.37 -1.77
CA ARG A 73 -2.91 10.78 -1.94
C ARG A 73 -1.41 11.04 -1.87
N GLU A 74 -0.73 10.40 -0.91
CA GLU A 74 0.70 10.66 -0.67
C GLU A 74 1.61 9.94 -1.65
N MET A 75 1.20 8.76 -2.09
CA MET A 75 2.00 7.90 -2.98
C MET A 75 1.51 7.91 -4.42
N GLN A 76 0.43 8.63 -4.72
CA GLN A 76 -0.21 8.71 -6.05
C GLN A 76 -0.48 7.32 -6.65
N THR A 77 -0.76 6.34 -5.81
CA THR A 77 -1.01 4.95 -6.21
C THR A 77 -2.48 4.59 -6.02
N HIS A 78 -2.96 3.68 -6.87
CA HIS A 78 -4.32 3.16 -6.75
C HIS A 78 -4.33 1.95 -5.83
N ILE A 79 -5.21 1.97 -4.81
CA ILE A 79 -5.42 0.85 -3.89
C ILE A 79 -6.91 0.57 -3.81
N THR A 80 -7.26 -0.69 -3.91
CA THR A 80 -8.60 -1.23 -3.67
C THR A 80 -8.58 -2.11 -2.43
N GLN A 81 -9.69 -2.19 -1.71
CA GLN A 81 -9.84 -3.06 -0.56
C GLN A 81 -11.06 -3.96 -0.71
N ASN A 82 -10.98 -5.15 -0.15
CA ASN A 82 -12.14 -6.02 -0.05
C ASN A 82 -13.02 -5.66 1.16
N GLN A 83 -14.16 -6.31 1.27
CA GLN A 83 -15.01 -6.16 2.46
C GLN A 83 -14.35 -6.79 3.69
N PRO A 84 -14.49 -6.18 4.90
CA PRO A 84 -14.02 -6.76 6.14
C PRO A 84 -14.57 -8.17 6.36
N LYS A 85 -13.71 -9.05 6.81
CA LYS A 85 -14.08 -10.39 7.27
C LYS A 85 -13.96 -10.44 8.78
N MET A 86 -15.05 -10.84 9.42
CA MET A 86 -15.17 -10.90 10.87
C MET A 86 -15.12 -12.35 11.36
N LEU A 87 -14.42 -12.55 12.46
CA LEU A 87 -14.39 -13.80 13.21
C LEU A 87 -14.69 -13.48 14.67
N VAL A 88 -15.82 -13.97 15.14
CA VAL A 88 -16.21 -13.87 16.55
C VAL A 88 -15.97 -15.22 17.22
N LEU A 89 -15.13 -15.22 18.24
CA LEU A 89 -14.63 -16.44 18.85
C LEU A 89 -14.91 -16.42 20.36
N ASN A 90 -15.52 -17.49 20.85
CA ASN A 90 -15.74 -17.70 22.27
C ASN A 90 -14.54 -18.31 22.99
N LYS A 91 -13.51 -18.71 22.21
CA LYS A 91 -12.26 -19.29 22.69
C LYS A 91 -11.10 -18.66 21.96
N GLN A 92 -9.93 -18.67 22.58
CA GLN A 92 -8.72 -18.26 21.90
C GLN A 92 -8.43 -19.20 20.73
N VAL A 93 -8.29 -18.66 19.53
CA VAL A 93 -7.97 -19.39 18.31
C VAL A 93 -6.81 -18.66 17.64
N GLN A 94 -5.85 -19.43 17.16
CA GLN A 94 -4.81 -18.90 16.29
C GLN A 94 -5.27 -19.10 14.85
N LEU A 95 -5.35 -17.98 14.11
CA LEU A 95 -5.65 -17.97 12.69
C LEU A 95 -4.36 -17.70 11.90
N SER A 96 -4.10 -18.54 10.91
CA SER A 96 -3.05 -18.28 9.93
C SER A 96 -3.71 -17.83 8.63
N VAL A 97 -3.31 -16.65 8.14
CA VAL A 97 -3.77 -16.11 6.86
C VAL A 97 -2.56 -16.06 5.93
N ASP A 98 -2.67 -16.79 4.82
CA ASP A 98 -1.72 -16.69 3.73
C ASP A 98 -2.18 -15.56 2.81
N ALA A 99 -1.48 -14.42 2.89
CA ALA A 99 -1.79 -13.25 2.08
C ALA A 99 -1.02 -13.24 0.75
N ASN A 100 -0.23 -14.28 0.49
CA ASN A 100 0.60 -14.43 -0.72
C ASN A 100 1.46 -13.19 -1.00
N LEU A 101 2.08 -12.65 0.06
CA LEU A 101 3.01 -11.53 -0.02
C LEU A 101 4.41 -12.07 -0.28
N ASP A 102 5.12 -11.51 -1.25
CA ASP A 102 6.45 -12.00 -1.64
C ASP A 102 7.53 -11.66 -0.60
N ASN A 103 7.45 -10.48 -0.01
CA ASN A 103 8.42 -10.02 1.00
C ASN A 103 7.71 -9.18 2.09
N PRO A 104 6.93 -9.82 2.98
CA PRO A 104 6.05 -9.12 3.91
C PRO A 104 6.82 -8.34 4.98
N GLU A 105 6.47 -7.08 5.16
CA GLU A 105 6.82 -6.28 6.32
C GLU A 105 5.59 -6.14 7.23
N ALA A 106 5.71 -6.57 8.48
CA ALA A 106 4.61 -6.53 9.44
C ALA A 106 4.89 -5.54 10.58
N ARG A 107 3.83 -4.84 10.98
CA ARG A 107 3.82 -3.93 12.13
C ARG A 107 2.60 -4.20 12.99
N ARG A 108 2.78 -4.20 14.31
CA ARG A 108 1.71 -4.29 15.30
C ARG A 108 1.73 -3.06 16.19
N VAL A 109 0.55 -2.49 16.39
CA VAL A 109 0.33 -1.38 17.33
C VAL A 109 -0.69 -1.82 18.36
N THR A 110 -0.38 -1.56 19.64
CA THR A 110 -1.27 -1.84 20.75
C THR A 110 -2.03 -0.58 21.12
N PHE A 111 -3.34 -0.71 21.25
CA PHE A 111 -4.24 0.35 21.67
C PHE A 111 -4.95 -0.04 22.97
N TYR A 112 -5.38 0.98 23.68
CA TYR A 112 -6.21 0.86 24.89
C TYR A 112 -7.44 1.71 24.72
N THR A 113 -8.59 1.17 25.05
CA THR A 113 -9.83 1.93 25.16
C THR A 113 -9.79 2.85 26.39
N ALA A 114 -10.75 3.76 26.53
CA ALA A 114 -10.88 4.61 27.70
C ALA A 114 -11.03 3.81 29.00
N GLY A 115 -11.65 2.63 28.94
CA GLY A 115 -11.77 1.70 30.06
C GLY A 115 -10.53 0.83 30.30
N GLY A 116 -9.45 1.02 29.54
CA GLY A 116 -8.21 0.28 29.66
C GLY A 116 -8.21 -1.11 28.99
N ASN A 117 -9.24 -1.41 28.20
CA ASN A 117 -9.31 -2.66 27.45
C ASN A 117 -8.40 -2.64 26.23
N ILE A 118 -7.73 -3.76 25.98
CA ILE A 118 -6.68 -3.88 24.96
C ILE A 118 -7.26 -4.31 23.61
N PHE A 119 -6.72 -3.70 22.53
CA PHE A 119 -6.85 -4.22 21.17
C PHE A 119 -5.58 -3.96 20.36
N TYR A 120 -5.42 -4.72 19.28
CA TYR A 120 -4.25 -4.66 18.41
C TYR A 120 -4.67 -4.31 17.00
N LEU A 121 -3.91 -3.43 16.38
CA LEU A 121 -3.93 -3.23 14.93
C LEU A 121 -2.63 -3.80 14.36
N GLU A 122 -2.76 -4.70 13.42
CA GLU A 122 -1.66 -5.30 12.71
C GLU A 122 -1.75 -4.95 11.23
N LEU A 123 -0.64 -4.53 10.66
CA LEU A 123 -0.49 -4.24 9.25
C LEU A 123 0.62 -5.14 8.71
N ALA A 124 0.32 -5.90 7.68
CA ALA A 124 1.31 -6.61 6.89
C ALA A 124 1.21 -6.09 5.45
N VAL A 125 2.32 -5.65 4.90
CA VAL A 125 2.40 -5.12 3.54
C VAL A 125 3.54 -5.80 2.80
N ASP A 126 3.41 -5.91 1.50
CA ASP A 126 4.52 -6.31 0.66
C ASP A 126 5.57 -5.19 0.63
N SER A 127 6.84 -5.55 0.83
CA SER A 127 7.93 -4.58 0.79
C SER A 127 8.10 -4.09 -0.64
N THR A 128 7.61 -2.91 -0.90
CA THR A 128 7.67 -2.28 -2.23
C THR A 128 8.51 -1.01 -2.15
N GLU A 129 9.47 -0.87 -3.04
CA GLU A 129 10.20 0.38 -3.21
C GLU A 129 9.35 1.37 -4.00
N PHE A 130 8.95 2.46 -3.37
CA PHE A 130 8.24 3.53 -4.04
C PHE A 130 9.25 4.51 -4.64
N ILE A 131 9.31 4.56 -5.96
CA ILE A 131 10.06 5.58 -6.68
C ILE A 131 9.18 6.81 -6.81
N LYS A 132 9.51 7.88 -6.10
CA LYS A 132 8.85 9.16 -6.29
C LYS A 132 9.25 9.71 -7.66
N LEU A 133 8.36 9.60 -8.62
CA LEU A 133 8.51 10.34 -9.86
C LEU A 133 8.42 11.83 -9.51
N HIS A 134 9.38 12.63 -9.99
CA HIS A 134 9.28 14.09 -9.87
C HIS A 134 7.94 14.52 -10.50
N ASP A 135 7.27 15.45 -9.81
CA ASP A 135 6.07 16.07 -10.36
C ASP A 135 6.42 16.60 -11.75
N PHE A 136 5.69 16.13 -12.73
CA PHE A 136 5.81 16.66 -14.09
C PHE A 136 5.27 18.09 -14.02
N ASP A 137 6.17 19.05 -14.10
CA ASP A 137 5.75 20.45 -14.16
C ASP A 137 5.18 20.72 -15.56
N ALA A 138 3.85 20.61 -15.65
CA ALA A 138 3.12 20.90 -16.88
C ALA A 138 3.21 22.37 -17.32
N SER A 139 3.89 23.22 -16.52
CA SER A 139 4.15 24.62 -16.84
C SER A 139 5.41 24.86 -17.66
N GLU A 140 6.31 23.87 -17.77
CA GLU A 140 7.33 23.90 -18.83
C GLU A 140 6.65 23.58 -20.16
N GLU A 141 6.18 24.61 -20.84
CA GLU A 141 5.85 24.52 -22.28
C GLU A 141 7.11 24.03 -22.99
N ILE A 142 7.12 22.73 -23.27
CA ILE A 142 8.16 22.14 -24.11
C ILE A 142 7.90 22.69 -25.50
N ASP A 143 8.66 23.70 -25.89
CA ASP A 143 8.65 24.23 -27.24
C ASP A 143 9.22 23.15 -28.18
N PRO A 144 8.39 22.52 -29.03
CA PRO A 144 8.85 21.46 -29.94
C PRO A 144 9.93 21.93 -30.91
N ASP A 145 9.91 23.23 -31.24
CA ASP A 145 10.88 23.82 -32.16
C ASP A 145 12.24 23.97 -31.49
N ALA A 146 12.29 24.28 -30.19
CA ALA A 146 13.55 24.34 -29.43
C ALA A 146 14.22 22.96 -29.30
N ILE A 147 13.44 21.89 -29.18
CA ILE A 147 14.00 20.52 -29.18
C ILE A 147 14.54 20.14 -30.54
N MET A 148 13.84 20.50 -31.62
CA MET A 148 14.32 20.24 -32.97
C MET A 148 15.61 21.02 -33.29
N GLU A 149 15.75 22.26 -32.82
CA GLU A 149 16.98 23.04 -32.99
C GLU A 149 18.16 22.45 -32.22
N GLN A 150 17.94 21.98 -30.96
CA GLN A 150 18.97 21.29 -30.18
C GLN A 150 19.41 19.97 -30.82
N THR A 151 18.48 19.20 -31.38
CA THR A 151 18.79 17.95 -32.05
C THR A 151 19.55 18.20 -33.36
N ASN A 152 19.19 19.24 -34.10
CA ASN A 152 19.89 19.63 -35.34
C ASN A 152 21.29 20.18 -35.08
N GLN A 153 21.48 20.91 -33.97
CA GLN A 153 22.81 21.37 -33.56
C GLN A 153 23.73 20.23 -33.09
N ALA A 154 23.16 19.23 -32.38
CA ALA A 154 23.91 18.05 -31.99
C ALA A 154 24.34 17.19 -33.19
N THR A 155 23.49 17.04 -34.20
CA THR A 155 23.79 16.32 -35.44
C THR A 155 24.75 17.11 -36.35
N ALA A 156 24.68 18.44 -36.37
CA ALA A 156 25.61 19.28 -37.15
C ALA A 156 27.03 19.24 -36.55
N ASN A 157 27.16 19.19 -35.21
CA ASN A 157 28.47 19.04 -34.54
C ASN A 157 29.07 17.63 -34.69
N ALA A 158 28.24 16.60 -34.90
CA ALA A 158 28.71 15.23 -35.13
C ALA A 158 29.23 15.02 -36.58
N ASN A 159 28.89 15.92 -37.52
CA ASN A 159 29.23 15.80 -38.93
C ASN A 159 30.41 16.72 -39.36
N HIS A 160 31.21 17.25 -38.46
CA HIS A 160 32.42 17.96 -38.86
C HIS A 160 33.60 16.96 -38.94
N PRO A 161 34.08 16.63 -40.14
CA PRO A 161 35.20 15.71 -40.27
C PRO A 161 36.49 16.44 -39.86
N ALA A 162 37.01 16.14 -38.69
CA ALA A 162 38.43 16.46 -38.37
C ALA A 162 39.30 15.55 -39.21
N ALA A 163 40.00 16.15 -40.14
CA ALA A 163 40.97 15.49 -41.00
C ALA A 163 42.16 14.94 -40.21
N ALA A 164 42.50 13.71 -40.56
CA ALA A 164 43.83 13.10 -40.50
C ALA A 164 44.55 12.94 -39.15
N ALA A 165 44.59 11.71 -38.67
CA ALA A 165 45.83 11.03 -38.29
C ALA A 165 45.62 9.51 -38.26
N ALA A 166 46.50 8.81 -38.98
CA ALA A 166 46.54 7.35 -39.09
C ALA A 166 46.88 6.69 -37.74
N GLY A 167 46.27 5.54 -37.47
CA GLY A 167 46.65 4.67 -36.37
C GLY A 167 45.83 3.39 -36.39
N THR A 168 46.45 2.36 -36.87
CA THR A 168 46.07 0.93 -36.92
C THR A 168 45.60 0.38 -35.56
N GLY A 169 44.60 -0.51 -35.60
CA GLY A 169 44.39 -1.58 -34.61
C GLY A 169 43.06 -1.48 -33.87
N ASP A 170 42.18 -2.34 -34.17
CA ASP A 170 41.68 -3.44 -33.38
C ASP A 170 40.30 -3.93 -33.93
N ASP A 171 40.39 -4.90 -34.81
CA ASP A 171 39.24 -5.70 -35.26
C ASP A 171 38.90 -6.87 -34.31
N ASP A 172 39.45 -6.90 -33.09
CA ASP A 172 39.38 -8.08 -32.21
C ASP A 172 38.35 -8.00 -31.06
N GLU A 173 37.81 -6.82 -30.76
CA GLU A 173 36.84 -6.67 -29.66
C GLU A 173 35.41 -6.99 -30.05
N THR A 174 35.02 -6.81 -31.31
CA THR A 174 33.69 -7.13 -31.79
C THR A 174 33.45 -8.62 -31.99
N ALA A 175 34.52 -9.39 -32.24
CA ALA A 175 34.45 -10.86 -32.37
C ALA A 175 34.27 -11.57 -31.00
N ALA A 176 34.75 -10.96 -29.90
CA ALA A 176 34.61 -11.49 -28.56
C ALA A 176 33.20 -11.30 -28.01
N LEU A 177 32.52 -10.21 -28.36
CA LEU A 177 31.13 -9.91 -27.90
C LEU A 177 30.10 -10.82 -28.57
N LEU A 178 30.27 -11.16 -29.84
CA LEU A 178 29.36 -12.06 -30.58
C LEU A 178 29.45 -13.50 -30.07
N LYS A 179 30.62 -13.92 -29.57
CA LYS A 179 30.83 -15.27 -29.05
C LYS A 179 30.25 -15.48 -27.65
N SER A 180 30.02 -14.40 -26.88
CA SER A 180 29.40 -14.45 -25.54
C SER A 180 27.87 -14.49 -25.59
N LEU A 181 27.26 -14.18 -26.73
CA LEU A 181 25.80 -14.15 -26.90
C LEU A 181 25.22 -15.42 -27.55
N GLY A 182 26.02 -16.43 -27.83
CA GLY A 182 25.55 -17.77 -28.17
C GLY A 182 24.81 -17.86 -29.52
N MET A 183 25.19 -17.05 -30.50
CA MET A 183 24.74 -17.20 -31.88
C MET A 183 25.90 -17.54 -32.81
#